data_04d697e768d9488f51592cacff6ab230
#
_entry.id   04d697e768d9488f51592cacff6ab230
#
_cell.length_a   1.000
_cell.length_b   1.000
_cell.length_c   1.000
_cell.angle_alpha   90.00
_cell.angle_beta   90.00
_cell.angle_gamma   90.00
#
_symmetry.space_group_name_H-M   'P 1'
#
loop_
_entity.id
_entity.type
_entity.pdbx_description
1 polymer ?
#
loop_
_entity_poly.entity_id
_entity_poly.type
_entity_poly.pdbx_seq_one_letter_code
_entity_poly.pdbx_strand_id
1 'polypeptide(L)'
;MARATSDAGPAAIRQRQAQRGLTRLMVRDMRSLRRIIIPSRLEATVPAWITAVRALVDQYGAGSSALSADYYEAERVAARVTGSFSVPLADSPPEEQVENGLRWATKDVWPRDPDDPATTEAQRQPMDVRLEQAEKKAEAVAQKLVVDQGRDTVTGAVQRDRQATAWARSAALGACSFCKLLATRGAVYKQDTADFQAHDGCHCGVVPVFKGQRFELSDHAREWERLYREFAAPHSGDQLRRFRLALAEHGHLPGL
;
A
#
# COMPACT_ATOMS: atom_id res chain seq x y z
N MET A 1 4.83 30.91 5.54
CA MET A 1 5.16 29.51 5.92
C MET A 1 4.63 28.60 4.84
N ALA A 2 5.45 27.66 4.36
CA ALA A 2 4.99 26.63 3.43
C ALA A 2 4.02 25.68 4.16
N ARG A 3 2.98 25.21 3.46
CA ARG A 3 2.00 24.27 4.03
C ARG A 3 2.25 22.88 3.48
N ALA A 4 2.17 21.86 4.34
CA ALA A 4 2.08 20.47 3.96
C ALA A 4 0.64 19.99 4.21
N THR A 5 0.02 19.32 3.22
CA THR A 5 -1.36 18.80 3.35
C THR A 5 -1.40 17.30 3.13
N SER A 6 -2.34 16.63 3.77
CA SER A 6 -2.42 15.16 3.78
C SER A 6 -2.62 14.49 2.42
N ASP A 7 -3.00 15.23 1.35
CA ASP A 7 -3.32 14.58 0.06
C ASP A 7 -3.28 15.49 -1.17
N ALA A 8 -2.99 16.78 -1.03
CA ALA A 8 -3.31 17.77 -2.04
C ALA A 8 -2.14 18.40 -2.78
N GLY A 9 -0.89 18.07 -2.44
CA GLY A 9 0.26 18.63 -3.17
C GLY A 9 0.37 18.04 -4.60
N PRO A 10 0.74 18.85 -5.60
CA PRO A 10 0.92 18.37 -6.98
C PRO A 10 1.91 17.17 -7.06
N ALA A 11 2.94 17.15 -6.23
CA ALA A 11 3.89 16.04 -6.15
C ALA A 11 3.22 14.75 -5.64
N ALA A 12 2.40 14.83 -4.58
CA ALA A 12 1.67 13.69 -4.05
C ALA A 12 0.65 13.11 -5.05
N ILE A 13 0.00 13.96 -5.84
CA ILE A 13 -0.93 13.54 -6.90
C ILE A 13 -0.15 12.79 -7.99
N ARG A 14 0.96 13.36 -8.48
CA ARG A 14 1.82 12.70 -9.49
C ARG A 14 2.35 11.36 -8.98
N GLN A 15 2.84 11.31 -7.74
CA GLN A 15 3.33 10.08 -7.11
C GLN A 15 2.24 9.00 -7.09
N ARG A 16 1.02 9.32 -6.64
CA ARG A 16 -0.08 8.35 -6.65
C ARG A 16 -0.44 7.85 -8.05
N GLN A 17 -0.42 8.72 -9.05
CA GLN A 17 -0.68 8.36 -10.45
C GLN A 17 0.41 7.45 -11.00
N ALA A 18 1.67 7.78 -10.74
CA ALA A 18 2.84 6.99 -11.16
C ALA A 18 2.83 5.60 -10.51
N GLN A 19 2.59 5.50 -9.20
CA GLN A 19 2.49 4.23 -8.48
C GLN A 19 1.34 3.36 -9.01
N ARG A 20 0.16 3.95 -9.29
CA ARG A 20 -0.95 3.22 -9.92
C ARG A 20 -0.62 2.75 -11.34
N GLY A 21 0.14 3.54 -12.10
CA GLY A 21 0.63 3.16 -13.41
C GLY A 21 1.57 1.96 -13.32
N LEU A 22 2.55 2.06 -12.42
CA LEU A 22 3.55 1.02 -12.17
C LEU A 22 2.90 -0.31 -11.77
N THR A 23 1.99 -0.29 -10.78
CA THR A 23 1.31 -1.52 -10.33
C THR A 23 0.41 -2.13 -11.40
N ARG A 24 -0.24 -1.32 -12.25
CA ARG A 24 -1.00 -1.84 -13.40
C ARG A 24 -0.13 -2.55 -14.43
N LEU A 25 1.07 -2.01 -14.71
CA LEU A 25 2.04 -2.65 -15.59
C LEU A 25 2.52 -3.98 -15.00
N MET A 26 2.86 -4.01 -13.72
CA MET A 26 3.25 -5.23 -13.02
C MET A 26 2.17 -6.31 -13.10
N VAL A 27 0.91 -5.96 -12.82
CA VAL A 27 -0.23 -6.91 -12.90
C VAL A 27 -0.37 -7.47 -14.31
N ARG A 28 -0.25 -6.63 -15.34
CA ARG A 28 -0.26 -7.09 -16.75
C ARG A 28 0.84 -8.11 -17.00
N ASP A 29 2.05 -7.84 -16.53
CA ASP A 29 3.19 -8.71 -16.74
C ASP A 29 3.06 -10.01 -15.93
N MET A 30 2.54 -9.96 -14.70
CA MET A 30 2.19 -11.14 -13.91
C MET A 30 1.19 -12.04 -14.64
N ARG A 31 0.14 -11.48 -15.22
CA ARG A 31 -0.83 -12.24 -16.03
C ARG A 31 -0.20 -12.94 -17.22
N SER A 32 0.83 -12.36 -17.83
CA SER A 32 1.57 -13.02 -18.90
C SER A 32 2.33 -14.27 -18.41
N LEU A 33 2.73 -14.30 -17.15
CA LEU A 33 3.41 -15.43 -16.51
C LEU A 33 2.46 -16.59 -16.16
N ARG A 34 1.14 -16.38 -16.17
CA ARG A 34 0.14 -17.40 -15.87
C ARG A 34 0.35 -18.69 -16.68
N ARG A 35 0.81 -18.59 -17.92
CA ARG A 35 1.13 -19.71 -18.83
C ARG A 35 2.22 -20.66 -18.31
N ILE A 36 3.03 -20.24 -17.32
CA ILE A 36 4.05 -21.08 -16.68
C ILE A 36 3.38 -22.19 -15.88
N ILE A 37 2.21 -21.92 -15.25
CA ILE A 37 1.51 -22.91 -14.43
C ILE A 37 0.78 -23.91 -15.33
N ILE A 38 1.23 -25.16 -15.23
CA ILE A 38 0.63 -26.29 -15.97
C ILE A 38 -0.10 -27.18 -14.94
N PRO A 39 -1.44 -27.31 -15.01
CA PRO A 39 -2.22 -28.03 -13.99
C PRO A 39 -1.81 -29.49 -13.77
N SER A 40 -1.35 -30.18 -14.80
CA SER A 40 -0.84 -31.56 -14.69
C SER A 40 0.58 -31.67 -14.11
N ARG A 41 1.28 -30.53 -13.85
CA ARG A 41 2.68 -30.50 -13.39
C ARG A 41 2.89 -29.41 -12.34
N LEU A 42 1.98 -29.25 -11.40
CA LEU A 42 2.00 -28.18 -10.40
C LEU A 42 3.28 -28.16 -9.57
N GLU A 43 3.79 -29.33 -9.15
CA GLU A 43 4.99 -29.44 -8.32
C GLU A 43 6.23 -28.78 -8.96
N ALA A 44 6.35 -28.87 -10.28
CA ALA A 44 7.46 -28.25 -11.00
C ALA A 44 7.15 -26.80 -11.42
N THR A 45 5.90 -26.51 -11.77
CA THR A 45 5.55 -25.25 -12.45
C THR A 45 5.11 -24.13 -11.53
N VAL A 46 4.53 -24.43 -10.37
CA VAL A 46 4.20 -23.40 -9.36
C VAL A 46 5.46 -22.78 -8.75
N PRO A 47 6.49 -23.53 -8.33
CA PRO A 47 7.75 -22.92 -7.88
C PRO A 47 8.42 -22.05 -8.95
N ALA A 48 8.46 -22.53 -10.21
CA ALA A 48 9.02 -21.75 -11.32
C ALA A 48 8.25 -20.43 -11.55
N TRP A 49 6.94 -20.46 -11.43
CA TRP A 49 6.09 -19.27 -11.51
C TRP A 49 6.36 -18.32 -10.33
N ILE A 50 6.48 -18.82 -9.10
CA ILE A 50 6.83 -18.02 -7.92
C ILE A 50 8.17 -17.28 -8.15
N THR A 51 9.19 -18.00 -8.65
CA THR A 51 10.50 -17.39 -8.97
C THR A 51 10.35 -16.26 -10.01
N ALA A 52 9.56 -16.46 -11.06
CA ALA A 52 9.33 -15.44 -12.07
C ALA A 52 8.58 -14.22 -11.53
N VAL A 53 7.55 -14.44 -10.69
CA VAL A 53 6.81 -13.33 -10.04
C VAL A 53 7.71 -12.57 -9.07
N ARG A 54 8.59 -13.25 -8.32
CA ARG A 54 9.56 -12.60 -7.44
C ARG A 54 10.46 -11.63 -8.21
N ALA A 55 10.99 -12.06 -9.37
CA ALA A 55 11.79 -11.17 -10.22
C ALA A 55 11.02 -9.92 -10.66
N LEU A 56 9.71 -10.04 -10.94
CA LEU A 56 8.86 -8.87 -11.20
C LEU A 56 8.71 -7.98 -9.96
N VAL A 57 8.50 -8.55 -8.78
CA VAL A 57 8.40 -7.77 -7.53
C VAL A 57 9.67 -6.97 -7.30
N ASP A 58 10.85 -7.56 -7.49
CA ASP A 58 12.14 -6.86 -7.36
C ASP A 58 12.28 -5.72 -8.37
N GLN A 59 11.97 -6.00 -9.64
CA GLN A 59 12.07 -5.00 -10.71
C GLN A 59 11.11 -3.82 -10.48
N TYR A 60 9.84 -4.09 -10.20
CA TYR A 60 8.83 -3.06 -10.00
C TYR A 60 8.97 -2.37 -8.64
N GLY A 61 9.48 -3.07 -7.63
CA GLY A 61 9.84 -2.51 -6.34
C GLY A 61 10.95 -1.46 -6.44
N ALA A 62 12.01 -1.76 -7.18
CA ALA A 62 13.07 -0.79 -7.47
C ALA A 62 12.52 0.47 -8.17
N GLY A 63 11.61 0.29 -9.16
CA GLY A 63 10.90 1.39 -9.80
C GLY A 63 10.04 2.20 -8.83
N SER A 64 9.35 1.53 -7.90
CA SER A 64 8.54 2.16 -6.85
C SER A 64 9.40 3.00 -5.90
N SER A 65 10.57 2.50 -5.51
CA SER A 65 11.54 3.23 -4.68
C SER A 65 12.08 4.47 -5.39
N ALA A 66 12.44 4.36 -6.68
CA ALA A 66 12.94 5.50 -7.47
C ALA A 66 11.88 6.60 -7.59
N LEU A 67 10.63 6.25 -7.95
CA LEU A 67 9.51 7.19 -7.99
C LEU A 67 9.25 7.86 -6.64
N SER A 68 9.47 7.14 -5.55
CA SER A 68 9.28 7.64 -4.19
C SER A 68 10.42 8.57 -3.75
N ALA A 69 11.63 8.33 -4.23
CA ALA A 69 12.77 9.23 -4.03
C ALA A 69 12.54 10.56 -4.76
N ASP A 70 12.14 10.53 -6.04
CA ASP A 70 11.79 11.73 -6.82
C ASP A 70 10.68 12.54 -6.14
N TYR A 71 9.69 11.84 -5.61
CA TYR A 71 8.60 12.46 -4.84
C TYR A 71 9.12 13.16 -3.58
N TYR A 72 9.98 12.49 -2.80
CA TYR A 72 10.53 13.08 -1.59
C TYR A 72 11.35 14.34 -1.89
N GLU A 73 12.17 14.31 -2.93
CA GLU A 73 12.95 15.47 -3.39
C GLU A 73 12.02 16.62 -3.83
N ALA A 74 10.95 16.31 -4.57
CA ALA A 74 9.97 17.31 -4.96
C ALA A 74 9.27 17.98 -3.76
N GLU A 75 8.96 17.22 -2.72
CA GLU A 75 8.39 17.75 -1.48
C GLU A 75 9.41 18.61 -0.70
N ARG A 76 10.71 18.25 -0.69
CA ARG A 76 11.77 19.09 -0.13
C ARG A 76 11.86 20.45 -0.85
N VAL A 77 11.81 20.43 -2.19
CA VAL A 77 11.83 21.66 -3.00
C VAL A 77 10.60 22.52 -2.69
N ALA A 78 9.42 21.91 -2.66
CA ALA A 78 8.16 22.61 -2.34
C ALA A 78 8.19 23.22 -0.92
N ALA A 79 8.82 22.55 0.01
CA ALA A 79 9.03 23.02 1.39
C ALA A 79 10.13 24.07 1.51
N ARG A 80 10.86 24.38 0.43
CA ARG A 80 12.04 25.28 0.40
C ARG A 80 13.13 24.83 1.38
N VAL A 81 13.30 23.52 1.53
CA VAL A 81 14.38 22.96 2.37
C VAL A 81 15.71 23.21 1.69
N THR A 82 16.65 23.77 2.44
CA THR A 82 18.01 24.05 1.98
C THR A 82 18.96 22.87 2.31
N GLY A 83 20.04 22.78 1.58
CA GLY A 83 21.05 21.73 1.73
C GLY A 83 20.74 20.49 0.88
N SER A 84 21.79 19.78 0.52
CA SER A 84 21.72 18.52 -0.22
C SER A 84 21.31 17.37 0.70
N PHE A 85 20.50 16.47 0.18
CA PHE A 85 20.15 15.19 0.81
C PHE A 85 19.93 14.17 -0.30
N SER A 86 20.65 13.07 -0.27
CA SER A 86 20.44 11.95 -1.17
C SER A 86 19.44 11.01 -0.52
N VAL A 87 18.31 10.79 -1.19
CA VAL A 87 17.26 9.90 -0.70
C VAL A 87 17.73 8.45 -0.79
N PRO A 88 17.84 7.72 0.33
CA PRO A 88 18.20 6.31 0.30
C PRO A 88 17.00 5.51 -0.23
N LEU A 89 17.25 4.68 -1.23
CA LEU A 89 16.23 3.75 -1.72
C LEU A 89 16.06 2.61 -0.71
N ALA A 90 14.81 2.17 -0.50
CA ALA A 90 14.54 0.99 0.30
C ALA A 90 15.00 -0.27 -0.43
N ASP A 91 15.49 -1.23 0.33
CA ASP A 91 15.87 -2.55 -0.16
C ASP A 91 14.63 -3.31 -0.68
N SER A 92 14.86 -4.30 -1.54
CA SER A 92 13.82 -5.26 -1.93
C SER A 92 13.28 -5.99 -0.71
N PRO A 93 12.00 -6.37 -0.72
CA PRO A 93 11.44 -7.17 0.38
C PRO A 93 12.21 -8.48 0.51
N PRO A 94 12.36 -9.01 1.75
CA PRO A 94 13.05 -10.29 1.97
C PRO A 94 12.47 -11.40 1.08
N GLU A 95 13.34 -12.20 0.48
CA GLU A 95 12.96 -13.32 -0.39
C GLU A 95 11.91 -14.22 0.25
N GLU A 96 12.11 -14.58 1.51
CA GLU A 96 11.18 -15.41 2.27
C GLU A 96 9.78 -14.76 2.41
N GLN A 97 9.70 -13.46 2.58
CA GLN A 97 8.43 -12.75 2.66
C GLN A 97 7.65 -12.84 1.35
N VAL A 98 8.33 -12.63 0.22
CA VAL A 98 7.73 -12.74 -1.12
C VAL A 98 7.24 -14.16 -1.38
N GLU A 99 8.12 -15.15 -1.14
CA GLU A 99 7.76 -16.56 -1.34
C GLU A 99 6.61 -17.02 -0.47
N ASN A 100 6.61 -16.70 0.82
CA ASN A 100 5.53 -17.07 1.74
C ASN A 100 4.20 -16.46 1.31
N GLY A 101 4.19 -15.21 0.88
CA GLY A 101 3.01 -14.55 0.33
C GLY A 101 2.47 -15.23 -0.93
N LEU A 102 3.35 -15.60 -1.87
CA LEU A 102 2.97 -16.27 -3.11
C LEU A 102 2.56 -17.74 -2.89
N ARG A 103 3.22 -18.46 -1.97
CA ARG A 103 2.81 -19.80 -1.53
C ARG A 103 1.42 -19.78 -0.88
N TRP A 104 1.16 -18.77 -0.04
CA TRP A 104 -0.18 -18.58 0.52
C TRP A 104 -1.23 -18.30 -0.57
N ALA A 105 -0.90 -17.47 -1.56
CA ALA A 105 -1.81 -17.17 -2.66
C ALA A 105 -2.16 -18.41 -3.49
N THR A 106 -1.20 -19.33 -3.68
CA THR A 106 -1.35 -20.55 -4.48
C THR A 106 -1.78 -21.78 -3.68
N LYS A 107 -1.98 -21.69 -2.37
CA LYS A 107 -2.27 -22.85 -1.50
C LYS A 107 -3.49 -23.67 -1.93
N ASP A 108 -4.50 -23.01 -2.50
CA ASP A 108 -5.76 -23.65 -2.91
C ASP A 108 -5.69 -24.28 -4.31
N VAL A 109 -4.58 -24.11 -5.03
CA VAL A 109 -4.35 -24.73 -6.35
C VAL A 109 -4.03 -26.22 -6.23
N TRP A 110 -3.44 -26.62 -5.09
CA TRP A 110 -3.03 -28.00 -4.87
C TRP A 110 -4.24 -28.92 -4.72
N PRO A 111 -4.26 -30.07 -5.44
CA PRO A 111 -5.36 -31.02 -5.33
C PRO A 111 -5.43 -31.60 -3.92
N ARG A 112 -6.65 -31.74 -3.42
CA ARG A 112 -6.96 -32.43 -2.16
C ARG A 112 -8.12 -33.37 -2.39
N ASP A 113 -8.23 -34.38 -1.54
CA ASP A 113 -9.36 -35.27 -1.51
C ASP A 113 -10.65 -34.44 -1.23
N PRO A 114 -11.65 -34.48 -2.13
CA PRO A 114 -12.89 -33.74 -1.92
C PRO A 114 -13.66 -34.15 -0.66
N ASP A 115 -13.49 -35.44 -0.23
CA ASP A 115 -14.18 -36.02 0.93
C ASP A 115 -13.44 -35.77 2.25
N ASP A 116 -12.19 -35.24 2.21
CA ASP A 116 -11.46 -34.84 3.40
C ASP A 116 -12.17 -33.64 4.06
N PRO A 117 -12.58 -33.74 5.33
CA PRO A 117 -13.20 -32.62 6.07
C PRO A 117 -12.30 -31.36 6.16
N ALA A 118 -10.99 -31.50 6.01
CA ALA A 118 -10.07 -30.37 5.96
C ALA A 118 -10.00 -29.66 4.59
N THR A 119 -10.62 -30.22 3.55
CA THR A 119 -10.68 -29.60 2.23
C THR A 119 -11.62 -28.41 2.23
N THR A 120 -11.07 -27.23 1.94
CA THR A 120 -11.83 -25.98 1.93
C THR A 120 -12.76 -25.89 0.71
N GLU A 121 -13.80 -25.04 0.79
CA GLU A 121 -14.69 -24.78 -0.34
C GLU A 121 -13.92 -24.24 -1.57
N ALA A 122 -12.88 -23.43 -1.35
CA ALA A 122 -12.01 -22.93 -2.41
C ALA A 122 -11.27 -24.08 -3.13
N GLN A 123 -10.85 -25.11 -2.41
CA GLN A 123 -10.16 -26.29 -2.98
C GLN A 123 -11.09 -27.27 -3.70
N ARG A 124 -12.41 -27.21 -3.41
CA ARG A 124 -13.44 -28.00 -4.12
C ARG A 124 -13.83 -27.40 -5.47
N GLN A 125 -13.47 -26.12 -5.71
CA GLN A 125 -13.76 -25.46 -6.98
C GLN A 125 -12.99 -26.09 -8.15
N PRO A 126 -13.49 -25.97 -9.40
CA PRO A 126 -12.75 -26.37 -10.60
C PRO A 126 -11.36 -25.72 -10.66
N MET A 127 -10.41 -26.40 -11.31
CA MET A 127 -9.01 -25.98 -11.36
C MET A 127 -8.82 -24.57 -11.96
N ASP A 128 -9.56 -24.23 -12.99
CA ASP A 128 -9.54 -22.92 -13.63
C ASP A 128 -9.96 -21.80 -12.67
N VAL A 129 -11.01 -22.02 -11.88
CA VAL A 129 -11.48 -21.09 -10.83
C VAL A 129 -10.45 -20.94 -9.74
N ARG A 130 -9.83 -22.05 -9.27
CA ARG A 130 -8.78 -22.01 -8.26
C ARG A 130 -7.55 -21.23 -8.73
N LEU A 131 -7.17 -21.41 -9.98
CA LEU A 131 -6.05 -20.69 -10.58
C LEU A 131 -6.35 -19.19 -10.74
N GLU A 132 -7.56 -18.80 -11.15
CA GLU A 132 -7.97 -17.41 -11.21
C GLU A 132 -7.97 -16.74 -9.82
N GLN A 133 -8.44 -17.44 -8.80
CA GLN A 133 -8.40 -16.96 -7.42
C GLN A 133 -6.96 -16.82 -6.90
N ALA A 134 -6.09 -17.78 -7.21
CA ALA A 134 -4.68 -17.73 -6.84
C ALA A 134 -3.97 -16.54 -7.52
N GLU A 135 -4.25 -16.30 -8.79
CA GLU A 135 -3.72 -15.15 -9.52
C GLU A 135 -4.13 -13.83 -8.87
N LYS A 136 -5.42 -13.64 -8.58
CA LYS A 136 -5.93 -12.43 -7.88
C LYS A 136 -5.28 -12.23 -6.51
N LYS A 137 -5.11 -13.29 -5.73
CA LYS A 137 -4.41 -13.22 -4.42
C LYS A 137 -2.94 -12.85 -4.61
N ALA A 138 -2.25 -13.44 -5.56
CA ALA A 138 -0.85 -13.15 -5.84
C ALA A 138 -0.64 -11.72 -6.39
N GLU A 139 -1.54 -11.23 -7.25
CA GLU A 139 -1.55 -9.85 -7.69
C GLU A 139 -1.65 -8.88 -6.50
N ALA A 140 -2.52 -9.15 -5.54
CA ALA A 140 -2.69 -8.32 -4.34
C ALA A 140 -1.42 -8.33 -3.46
N VAL A 141 -0.82 -9.49 -3.24
CA VAL A 141 0.46 -9.64 -2.51
C VAL A 141 1.57 -8.85 -3.19
N ALA A 142 1.77 -9.05 -4.48
CA ALA A 142 2.83 -8.39 -5.24
C ALA A 142 2.65 -6.86 -5.27
N GLN A 143 1.42 -6.38 -5.49
CA GLN A 143 1.10 -4.94 -5.44
C GLN A 143 1.43 -4.33 -4.08
N LYS A 144 1.07 -5.02 -3.00
CA LYS A 144 1.39 -4.56 -1.65
C LYS A 144 2.90 -4.43 -1.46
N LEU A 145 3.68 -5.45 -1.79
CA LEU A 145 5.13 -5.45 -1.61
C LEU A 145 5.82 -4.33 -2.40
N VAL A 146 5.43 -4.13 -3.65
CA VAL A 146 5.97 -3.07 -4.52
C VAL A 146 5.63 -1.68 -3.98
N VAL A 147 4.39 -1.46 -3.53
CA VAL A 147 3.99 -0.15 -2.99
C VAL A 147 4.62 0.09 -1.62
N ASP A 148 4.77 -0.94 -0.78
CA ASP A 148 5.41 -0.84 0.53
C ASP A 148 6.88 -0.44 0.38
N GLN A 149 7.63 -1.00 -0.57
CA GLN A 149 9.02 -0.60 -0.83
C GLN A 149 9.14 0.89 -1.17
N GLY A 150 8.19 1.46 -1.93
CA GLY A 150 8.14 2.91 -2.16
C GLY A 150 7.82 3.71 -0.89
N ARG A 151 6.94 3.20 -0.02
CA ARG A 151 6.63 3.83 1.28
C ARG A 151 7.83 3.81 2.21
N ASP A 152 8.54 2.69 2.24
CA ASP A 152 9.74 2.51 3.06
C ASP A 152 10.87 3.44 2.61
N THR A 153 10.96 3.74 1.31
CA THR A 153 11.86 4.77 0.78
C THR A 153 11.54 6.14 1.40
N VAL A 154 10.26 6.55 1.41
CA VAL A 154 9.88 7.86 1.97
C VAL A 154 10.04 7.90 3.48
N THR A 155 9.60 6.86 4.21
CA THR A 155 9.74 6.82 5.67
C THR A 155 11.21 6.74 6.09
N GLY A 156 12.02 5.94 5.40
CA GLY A 156 13.46 5.87 5.61
C GLY A 156 14.19 7.19 5.30
N ALA A 157 13.73 7.94 4.31
CA ALA A 157 14.23 9.29 4.03
C ALA A 157 13.88 10.25 5.18
N VAL A 158 12.62 10.24 5.67
CA VAL A 158 12.21 11.05 6.83
C VAL A 158 13.08 10.75 8.05
N GLN A 159 13.41 9.49 8.30
CA GLN A 159 14.25 9.08 9.43
C GLN A 159 15.68 9.63 9.35
N ARG A 160 16.23 9.78 8.15
CA ARG A 160 17.64 10.17 7.93
C ARG A 160 17.82 11.65 7.60
N ASP A 161 16.77 12.32 7.11
CA ASP A 161 16.83 13.74 6.79
C ASP A 161 16.63 14.61 8.02
N ARG A 162 17.69 15.30 8.44
CA ARG A 162 17.65 16.23 9.59
C ARG A 162 16.67 17.39 9.42
N GLN A 163 16.21 17.66 8.22
CA GLN A 163 15.21 18.69 7.94
C GLN A 163 13.77 18.18 8.01
N ALA A 164 13.55 16.88 7.93
CA ALA A 164 12.25 16.28 8.19
C ALA A 164 11.97 16.24 9.70
N THR A 165 10.71 16.44 10.08
CA THR A 165 10.28 16.45 11.49
C THR A 165 9.29 15.33 11.79
N ALA A 166 8.52 14.93 10.80
CA ALA A 166 7.49 13.93 10.93
C ALA A 166 7.01 13.48 9.53
N TRP A 167 6.09 12.54 9.50
CA TRP A 167 5.31 12.23 8.33
C TRP A 167 3.82 12.03 8.69
N ALA A 168 2.97 12.18 7.69
CA ALA A 168 1.54 11.92 7.79
C ALA A 168 1.11 10.89 6.76
N ARG A 169 0.00 10.20 7.02
CA ARG A 169 -0.61 9.33 6.03
C ARG A 169 -1.46 10.12 5.05
N SER A 170 -1.27 9.87 3.77
CA SER A 170 -2.14 10.34 2.69
C SER A 170 -3.11 9.23 2.31
N ALA A 171 -4.40 9.53 2.32
CA ALA A 171 -5.45 8.60 1.91
C ALA A 171 -6.29 9.22 0.80
N ALA A 172 -6.49 8.48 -0.31
CA ALA A 172 -7.39 8.91 -1.37
C ALA A 172 -8.87 8.77 -0.94
N LEU A 173 -9.78 9.43 -1.65
CA LEU A 173 -11.23 9.36 -1.38
C LEU A 173 -11.76 7.91 -1.37
N GLY A 174 -11.29 7.07 -2.28
CA GLY A 174 -11.61 5.64 -2.35
C GLY A 174 -10.84 4.75 -1.37
N ALA A 175 -10.04 5.32 -0.44
CA ALA A 175 -9.33 4.53 0.55
C ALA A 175 -10.29 3.82 1.52
N CYS A 176 -9.82 2.71 2.10
CA CYS A 176 -10.59 2.00 3.12
C CYS A 176 -10.74 2.83 4.41
N SER A 177 -11.70 2.47 5.24
CA SER A 177 -11.97 3.14 6.52
C SER A 177 -10.76 3.19 7.45
N PHE A 178 -9.94 2.13 7.48
CA PHE A 178 -8.71 2.11 8.28
C PHE A 178 -7.71 3.19 7.83
N CYS A 179 -7.46 3.29 6.53
CA CYS A 179 -6.54 4.30 5.99
C CYS A 179 -7.08 5.73 6.16
N LYS A 180 -8.39 5.93 5.99
CA LYS A 180 -9.04 7.22 6.26
C LYS A 180 -8.88 7.60 7.73
N LEU A 181 -9.12 6.67 8.65
CA LEU A 181 -8.92 6.89 10.08
C LEU A 181 -7.47 7.28 10.42
N LEU A 182 -6.48 6.58 9.85
CA LEU A 182 -5.08 6.91 10.10
C LEU A 182 -4.67 8.27 9.48
N ALA A 183 -5.29 8.67 8.38
CA ALA A 183 -5.04 9.97 7.75
C ALA A 183 -5.55 11.14 8.60
N THR A 184 -6.58 10.94 9.44
CA THR A 184 -7.08 11.98 10.36
C THR A 184 -6.12 12.31 11.49
N ARG A 185 -5.15 11.45 11.78
CA ARG A 185 -4.17 11.68 12.85
C ARG A 185 -3.17 12.80 12.54
N GLY A 186 -3.06 13.19 11.28
CA GLY A 186 -2.11 14.23 10.87
C GLY A 186 -0.66 13.77 10.93
N ALA A 187 0.26 14.72 11.08
CA ALA A 187 1.71 14.50 11.10
C ALA A 187 2.20 14.10 12.51
N VAL A 188 1.67 13.01 13.05
CA VAL A 188 2.01 12.50 14.40
C VAL A 188 3.09 11.44 14.39
N TYR A 189 3.43 10.91 13.22
CA TYR A 189 4.41 9.85 13.08
C TYR A 189 5.80 10.47 13.07
N LYS A 190 6.53 10.30 14.19
CA LYS A 190 7.89 10.79 14.34
C LYS A 190 8.89 9.86 13.64
N GLN A 191 10.13 10.35 13.51
CA GLN A 191 11.20 9.70 12.77
C GLN A 191 11.47 8.24 13.18
N ASP A 192 11.27 7.89 14.46
CA ASP A 192 11.80 6.66 15.07
C ASP A 192 10.77 5.62 15.52
N THR A 193 9.46 5.88 15.37
CA THR A 193 8.47 5.08 16.12
C THR A 193 7.30 4.52 15.33
N ALA A 194 7.17 4.75 14.02
CA ALA A 194 5.97 4.34 13.30
C ALA A 194 6.26 3.66 11.97
N ASP A 195 6.00 2.35 11.93
CA ASP A 195 5.94 1.60 10.68
C ASP A 195 4.66 1.90 9.90
N PHE A 196 4.77 1.96 8.59
CA PHE A 196 3.62 2.15 7.73
C PHE A 196 2.85 0.84 7.57
N GLN A 197 1.77 0.66 8.31
CA GLN A 197 0.90 -0.50 8.19
C GLN A 197 -0.11 -0.32 7.05
N ALA A 198 -0.15 -1.25 6.11
CA ALA A 198 -1.11 -1.28 5.00
C ALA A 198 -1.64 -2.69 4.76
N HIS A 199 -2.90 -2.80 4.30
CA HIS A 199 -3.47 -4.05 3.81
C HIS A 199 -3.23 -4.19 2.29
N ASP A 200 -3.50 -5.37 1.76
CA ASP A 200 -3.41 -5.66 0.33
C ASP A 200 -4.30 -4.71 -0.49
N GLY A 201 -3.80 -4.27 -1.65
CA GLY A 201 -4.51 -3.33 -2.53
C GLY A 201 -4.59 -1.88 -2.01
N CYS A 202 -3.90 -1.54 -0.92
CA CYS A 202 -3.87 -0.18 -0.38
C CYS A 202 -2.91 0.71 -1.19
N HIS A 203 -3.41 1.86 -1.67
CA HIS A 203 -2.63 2.89 -2.38
C HIS A 203 -2.43 4.18 -1.57
N CYS A 204 -2.56 4.11 -0.24
CA CYS A 204 -2.25 5.24 0.62
C CYS A 204 -0.75 5.52 0.64
N GLY A 205 -0.38 6.80 0.72
CA GLY A 205 1.01 7.25 0.68
C GLY A 205 1.49 7.86 2.00
N VAL A 206 2.75 8.23 2.00
CA VAL A 206 3.44 8.96 3.06
C VAL A 206 3.63 10.41 2.61
N VAL A 207 3.31 11.38 3.45
CA VAL A 207 3.60 12.81 3.22
C VAL A 207 4.66 13.24 4.20
N PRO A 208 5.88 13.56 3.75
CA PRO A 208 6.92 14.07 4.63
C PRO A 208 6.58 15.50 5.08
N VAL A 209 6.95 15.84 6.30
CA VAL A 209 6.79 17.19 6.88
C VAL A 209 8.15 17.70 7.31
N PHE A 210 8.52 18.90 6.84
CA PHE A 210 9.83 19.48 7.07
C PHE A 210 9.78 20.64 8.07
N LYS A 211 10.93 20.99 8.64
CA LYS A 211 11.09 22.14 9.53
C LYS A 211 10.53 23.42 8.88
N GLY A 212 9.80 24.20 9.64
CA GLY A 212 9.19 25.44 9.15
C GLY A 212 7.90 25.26 8.34
N GLN A 213 7.46 24.02 8.07
CA GLN A 213 6.14 23.77 7.52
C GLN A 213 5.08 23.65 8.63
N ARG A 214 3.86 24.07 8.32
CA ARG A 214 2.67 23.75 9.09
C ARG A 214 1.91 22.64 8.35
N PHE A 215 1.69 21.51 9.01
CA PHE A 215 0.86 20.44 8.48
C PHE A 215 -0.62 20.77 8.71
N GLU A 216 -1.43 20.61 7.70
CA GLU A 216 -2.89 20.79 7.75
C GLU A 216 -3.57 19.54 7.16
N LEU A 217 -4.66 19.10 7.79
CA LEU A 217 -5.51 18.09 7.20
C LEU A 217 -6.17 18.65 5.95
N SER A 218 -6.31 17.85 4.90
CA SER A 218 -7.14 18.20 3.75
C SER A 218 -8.61 18.31 4.15
N ASP A 219 -9.43 18.90 3.29
CA ASP A 219 -10.88 19.01 3.54
C ASP A 219 -11.52 17.64 3.78
N HIS A 220 -11.12 16.64 3.00
CA HIS A 220 -11.60 15.28 3.18
C HIS A 220 -11.15 14.67 4.50
N ALA A 221 -9.89 14.86 4.89
CA ALA A 221 -9.37 14.33 6.15
C ALA A 221 -10.03 15.02 7.35
N ARG A 222 -10.33 16.32 7.26
CA ARG A 222 -11.12 17.04 8.28
C ARG A 222 -12.52 16.48 8.41
N GLU A 223 -13.20 16.18 7.28
CA GLU A 223 -14.52 15.58 7.31
C GLU A 223 -14.48 14.17 7.91
N TRP A 224 -13.49 13.35 7.57
CA TRP A 224 -13.30 12.04 8.19
C TRP A 224 -12.99 12.15 9.69
N GLU A 225 -12.22 13.15 10.10
CA GLU A 225 -11.96 13.44 11.53
C GLU A 225 -13.26 13.80 12.26
N ARG A 226 -14.10 14.65 11.66
CA ARG A 226 -15.41 15.01 12.20
C ARG A 226 -16.27 13.78 12.41
N LEU A 227 -16.44 12.94 11.38
CA LEU A 227 -17.22 11.70 11.47
C LEU A 227 -16.67 10.73 12.52
N TYR A 228 -15.34 10.60 12.61
CA TYR A 228 -14.72 9.76 13.63
C TYR A 228 -15.02 10.28 15.03
N ARG A 229 -14.86 11.57 15.29
CA ARG A 229 -15.10 12.19 16.60
C ARG A 229 -16.55 12.08 17.04
N GLU A 230 -17.47 12.23 16.10
CA GLU A 230 -18.90 12.23 16.38
C GLU A 230 -19.45 10.81 16.61
N PHE A 231 -19.08 9.86 15.75
CA PHE A 231 -19.75 8.55 15.72
C PHE A 231 -18.90 7.39 16.26
N ALA A 232 -17.60 7.53 16.36
CA ALA A 232 -16.72 6.41 16.74
C ALA A 232 -15.92 6.66 18.03
N ALA A 233 -15.31 7.82 18.19
CA ALA A 233 -14.42 8.14 19.31
C ALA A 233 -15.09 8.01 20.69
N PRO A 234 -16.39 8.35 20.89
CA PRO A 234 -17.05 8.23 22.19
C PRO A 234 -17.24 6.78 22.66
N HIS A 235 -17.02 5.79 21.79
CA HIS A 235 -17.30 4.39 22.10
C HIS A 235 -15.99 3.63 22.32
N SER A 236 -15.80 3.04 23.51
CA SER A 236 -14.67 2.14 23.77
C SER A 236 -14.85 0.82 23.00
N GLY A 237 -13.83 0.37 22.32
CA GLY A 237 -13.89 -0.80 21.43
C GLY A 237 -14.57 -0.48 20.09
N ASP A 238 -14.53 -1.39 19.15
CA ASP A 238 -15.26 -1.36 17.85
C ASP A 238 -15.25 -0.02 17.05
N GLN A 239 -14.32 0.89 17.38
CA GLN A 239 -14.25 2.24 16.79
C GLN A 239 -14.10 2.20 15.26
N LEU A 240 -13.31 1.27 14.72
CA LEU A 240 -13.12 1.16 13.28
C LEU A 240 -14.42 0.72 12.57
N ARG A 241 -15.18 -0.18 13.16
CA ARG A 241 -16.48 -0.61 12.61
C ARG A 241 -17.49 0.54 12.64
N ARG A 242 -17.58 1.27 13.75
CA ARG A 242 -18.45 2.45 13.88
C ARG A 242 -18.07 3.54 12.89
N PHE A 243 -16.80 3.81 12.74
CA PHE A 243 -16.32 4.76 11.73
C PHE A 243 -16.66 4.32 10.32
N ARG A 244 -16.57 3.01 10.02
CA ARG A 244 -16.97 2.46 8.71
C ARG A 244 -18.45 2.69 8.44
N LEU A 245 -19.31 2.47 9.43
CA LEU A 245 -20.75 2.72 9.31
C LEU A 245 -21.02 4.23 9.11
N ALA A 246 -20.41 5.09 9.91
CA ALA A 246 -20.53 6.54 9.75
C ALA A 246 -20.08 7.04 8.37
N LEU A 247 -18.99 6.49 7.81
CA LEU A 247 -18.56 6.79 6.45
C LEU A 247 -19.57 6.34 5.39
N ALA A 248 -20.25 5.22 5.59
CA ALA A 248 -21.26 4.74 4.65
C ALA A 248 -22.55 5.56 4.71
N GLU A 249 -22.93 6.01 5.90
CA GLU A 249 -24.19 6.72 6.14
C GLU A 249 -24.08 8.23 5.89
N HIS A 250 -22.97 8.84 6.32
CA HIS A 250 -22.77 10.29 6.32
C HIS A 250 -21.63 10.79 5.43
N GLY A 251 -20.84 9.87 4.88
CA GLY A 251 -19.64 10.18 4.12
C GLY A 251 -19.90 10.65 2.69
N HIS A 252 -21.02 11.35 2.47
CA HIS A 252 -21.28 12.03 1.21
C HIS A 252 -20.20 13.10 1.02
N LEU A 253 -19.39 12.91 -0.03
CA LEU A 253 -18.44 13.93 -0.42
C LEU A 253 -19.20 15.23 -0.67
N PRO A 254 -18.74 16.38 -0.13
CA PRO A 254 -19.26 17.65 -0.60
C PRO A 254 -19.12 17.63 -2.12
N GLY A 255 -20.22 17.92 -2.82
CA GLY A 255 -20.26 17.89 -4.28
C GLY A 255 -19.08 18.64 -4.87
N LEU A 256 -18.40 17.99 -5.79
CA LEU A 256 -17.42 18.63 -6.66
C LEU A 256 -18.13 19.65 -7.54
#